data_347b2a3d733c7d333efdb434e17fc070
#
_entry.id   347b2a3d733c7d333efdb434e17fc070
#
_cell.length_a   1.000
_cell.length_b   1.000
_cell.length_c   1.000
_cell.angle_alpha   90.00
_cell.angle_beta   90.00
_cell.angle_gamma   90.00
#
_symmetry.space_group_name_H-M   'P 1'
#
loop_
_entity.id
_entity.type
_entity.pdbx_description
1 polymer ?
#
loop_
_entity_poly.entity_id
_entity_poly.type
_entity_poly.pdbx_seq_one_letter_code
_entity_poly.pdbx_strand_id
1 'polypeptide(L)'
;MAMASQLRRSMPGLISSAPQTSPAVCLGRATAQRYNCTRAITTPTIAIPIAIPIAIPSRHRLFSSSTLRRSAGLTPGSDTKAPTPNRGGSKLFPDADAAVADIQSGSTILSSGFGLCGVAETLITALHRRGKDSLHSLTAVSNNAGVEGKGGLSALTKEGQIDRLILSYLGSNKVLEKNYLTGEIAIELCPQGTLAERIRCAGSGIPAFFTATGAHSLLQDGKIPVRLSPSGKVLEPGRPRETRIFNGKTYLMETALDGDVAILRAWKADKAGNCVFRYTTKAFGPIMAKAAKLTIVEAESIVEVGEIDPNDVDLAGIYVDRIVPATEEKHVEMLKLREENEGSGSDVTKAAANPAQEKRNRIARRAAKELKHGYYVNLGVGIPTLAPSFLPEGQKVWLQSENGILGMGPYPTKDEVDPDIINAGKETVTLLPGAATFDSSESFTMIRGGHVDVSILGALQVSANGDLANFMIPGKVFKGMGGAMDLVSNPEKTKIVVATEHVAKDGSSKIVQICTLPLTGARVVSTIITDLCVFQVDREVGTLTLTEIAPGVEVEEVKAKTDAKFTVADDLKLME
;
A
#
# COMPACT_ATOMS: atom_id res chain seq x y z
N MET A 1 -52.33 -36.49 -9.35
CA MET A 1 -52.24 -37.87 -9.84
C MET A 1 -50.79 -38.27 -9.57
N ALA A 2 -50.49 -38.93 -8.46
CA ALA A 2 -50.46 -40.35 -8.21
C ALA A 2 -49.28 -41.01 -8.97
N MET A 3 -48.25 -41.66 -8.38
CA MET A 3 -48.06 -42.63 -7.28
C MET A 3 -46.52 -42.76 -7.12
N ALA A 4 -45.85 -42.71 -6.02
CA ALA A 4 -45.72 -43.65 -4.89
C ALA A 4 -45.38 -45.11 -5.27
N SER A 5 -44.19 -45.59 -4.81
CA SER A 5 -43.91 -46.87 -4.11
C SER A 5 -42.40 -47.12 -4.14
N GLN A 6 -41.69 -47.08 -3.02
CA GLN A 6 -41.36 -48.16 -2.07
C GLN A 6 -40.63 -49.36 -2.70
N LEU A 7 -39.42 -49.62 -2.20
CA LEU A 7 -39.04 -50.93 -1.68
C LEU A 7 -37.73 -50.86 -0.85
N ARG A 8 -37.88 -51.27 0.41
CA ARG A 8 -36.82 -51.65 1.36
C ARG A 8 -36.39 -53.10 1.11
N ARG A 9 -35.15 -53.41 1.46
CA ARG A 9 -34.62 -54.66 2.08
C ARG A 9 -33.11 -54.71 1.80
N SER A 10 -32.17 -55.13 2.62
CA SER A 10 -32.09 -55.73 3.97
C SER A 10 -30.60 -55.95 4.23
N MET A 11 -30.16 -55.77 5.48
CA MET A 11 -28.86 -56.21 5.99
C MET A 11 -28.80 -57.73 6.17
N PRO A 12 -27.63 -58.38 6.32
CA PRO A 12 -26.90 -58.48 7.58
C PRO A 12 -25.36 -58.43 7.36
N GLY A 13 -24.47 -57.92 8.21
CA GLY A 13 -24.14 -58.35 9.58
C GLY A 13 -22.93 -59.28 9.60
N LEU A 14 -21.74 -58.81 10.02
CA LEU A 14 -20.75 -59.68 10.67
C LEU A 14 -19.79 -58.82 11.52
N ILE A 15 -19.74 -59.19 12.77
CA ILE A 15 -18.94 -58.71 13.90
C ILE A 15 -17.55 -59.35 13.80
N SER A 16 -16.48 -58.60 14.07
CA SER A 16 -15.21 -59.14 14.61
C SER A 16 -14.40 -58.05 15.29
N SER A 17 -14.47 -58.05 16.58
CA SER A 17 -13.49 -57.97 17.69
C SER A 17 -12.16 -57.23 17.48
N ALA A 18 -11.95 -56.26 18.39
CA ALA A 18 -10.69 -55.60 18.74
C ALA A 18 -9.67 -56.57 19.37
N PRO A 19 -8.39 -56.14 19.51
CA PRO A 19 -7.97 -55.82 20.88
C PRO A 19 -7.22 -54.49 21.02
N GLN A 20 -7.49 -53.88 22.18
CA GLN A 20 -6.76 -52.78 22.80
C GLN A 20 -5.39 -53.27 23.27
N THR A 21 -4.33 -52.47 23.03
CA THR A 21 -3.15 -52.47 23.89
C THR A 21 -2.69 -51.06 24.12
N SER A 22 -2.82 -50.61 25.34
CA SER A 22 -2.12 -49.45 25.88
C SER A 22 -0.67 -49.80 26.18
N PRO A 23 0.27 -48.89 26.10
CA PRO A 23 1.48 -48.95 26.90
C PRO A 23 1.54 -47.86 27.97
N ALA A 24 2.09 -48.31 29.09
CA ALA A 24 2.23 -47.70 30.37
C ALA A 24 3.07 -46.44 30.38
N VAL A 25 2.66 -45.56 31.32
CA VAL A 25 3.40 -44.42 31.84
C VAL A 25 4.65 -44.88 32.58
N CYS A 26 5.83 -44.45 32.14
CA CYS A 26 7.07 -44.52 32.90
C CYS A 26 7.39 -43.14 33.48
N LEU A 27 7.12 -42.96 34.75
CA LEU A 27 7.59 -41.84 35.59
C LEU A 27 9.10 -42.02 35.90
N GLY A 28 9.93 -41.24 35.20
CA GLY A 28 11.34 -41.09 35.56
C GLY A 28 11.54 -39.82 36.39
N ARG A 29 11.78 -39.98 37.69
CA ARG A 29 12.29 -38.92 38.57
C ARG A 29 13.71 -38.58 38.15
N ALA A 30 13.93 -37.34 37.71
CA ALA A 30 15.27 -36.75 37.59
C ALA A 30 15.51 -35.84 38.81
N THR A 31 16.45 -36.23 39.63
CA THR A 31 16.98 -35.51 40.77
C THR A 31 17.73 -34.27 40.32
N ALA A 32 17.37 -33.14 40.90
CA ALA A 32 18.09 -31.88 40.73
C ALA A 32 19.43 -31.93 41.51
N GLN A 33 20.53 -31.90 40.80
CA GLN A 33 21.85 -31.65 41.37
C GLN A 33 22.17 -30.15 41.22
N ARG A 34 22.18 -29.47 42.38
CA ARG A 34 22.65 -28.09 42.51
C ARG A 34 24.19 -28.09 42.45
N TYR A 35 24.78 -27.50 41.49
CA TYR A 35 26.17 -27.08 41.53
C TYR A 35 26.27 -25.63 42.01
N ASN A 36 26.72 -25.47 43.22
CA ASN A 36 27.26 -24.22 43.75
C ASN A 36 28.66 -24.04 43.20
N CYS A 37 28.87 -23.01 42.40
CA CYS A 37 30.20 -22.56 42.00
C CYS A 37 30.35 -21.10 42.44
N THR A 38 30.75 -20.89 43.68
CA THR A 38 31.30 -19.63 44.18
C THR A 38 32.76 -19.52 43.72
N ARG A 39 33.03 -18.70 42.75
CA ARG A 39 34.37 -18.20 42.46
C ARG A 39 34.37 -16.68 42.58
N ALA A 40 35.00 -16.22 43.66
CA ALA A 40 35.35 -14.83 43.86
C ALA A 40 36.35 -14.39 42.77
N ILE A 41 36.00 -13.38 42.01
CA ILE A 41 36.94 -12.68 41.13
C ILE A 41 37.28 -11.36 41.82
N THR A 42 38.47 -11.31 42.39
CA THR A 42 39.12 -10.09 42.86
C THR A 42 39.58 -9.27 41.68
N THR A 43 39.00 -8.10 41.52
CA THR A 43 39.48 -7.05 40.57
C THR A 43 40.58 -6.24 41.22
N PRO A 44 41.75 -6.05 40.61
CA PRO A 44 42.71 -5.07 41.08
C PRO A 44 42.30 -3.66 40.65
N THR A 45 42.07 -2.80 41.61
CA THR A 45 41.90 -1.36 41.44
C THR A 45 43.23 -0.74 41.07
N ILE A 46 43.39 -0.28 39.84
CA ILE A 46 44.51 0.59 39.44
C ILE A 46 43.96 2.04 39.45
N ALA A 47 44.37 2.78 40.49
CA ALA A 47 44.17 4.22 40.56
C ALA A 47 45.26 4.92 39.75
N ILE A 48 44.87 5.66 38.72
CA ILE A 48 45.75 6.61 38.03
C ILE A 48 45.22 8.01 38.29
N PRO A 49 45.95 8.89 38.96
CA PRO A 49 45.57 10.27 39.09
C PRO A 49 46.23 11.07 37.96
N ILE A 50 45.48 11.55 37.00
CA ILE A 50 45.93 12.65 36.10
C ILE A 50 44.81 13.69 36.07
N ALA A 51 45.01 14.72 36.90
CA ALA A 51 44.30 15.97 36.79
C ALA A 51 45.07 16.84 35.80
N ILE A 52 44.46 17.11 34.65
CA ILE A 52 44.89 18.19 33.71
C ILE A 52 43.80 19.24 33.75
N PRO A 53 44.09 20.47 34.13
CA PRO A 53 43.12 21.58 34.05
C PRO A 53 42.98 22.03 32.58
N ILE A 54 41.86 21.69 31.94
CA ILE A 54 41.50 22.28 30.67
C ILE A 54 40.80 23.61 30.94
N ALA A 55 41.51 24.71 30.66
CA ALA A 55 40.95 26.04 30.61
C ALA A 55 39.96 26.14 29.45
N ILE A 56 38.69 26.31 29.78
CA ILE A 56 37.64 26.63 28.80
C ILE A 56 37.67 28.14 28.55
N PRO A 57 37.99 28.61 27.33
CA PRO A 57 37.77 30.00 27.01
C PRO A 57 36.29 30.26 26.81
N SER A 58 35.69 31.04 27.74
CA SER A 58 34.37 31.61 27.59
C SER A 58 34.34 32.57 26.40
N ARG A 59 33.93 32.10 25.25
CA ARG A 59 33.42 32.95 24.17
C ARG A 59 31.90 32.83 24.11
N HIS A 60 31.23 33.72 24.81
CA HIS A 60 29.87 34.09 24.50
C HIS A 60 29.82 34.64 23.06
N ARG A 61 29.50 33.78 22.10
CA ARG A 61 28.89 34.21 20.86
C ARG A 61 27.39 34.28 21.12
N LEU A 62 26.89 35.48 21.23
CA LEU A 62 25.51 35.84 21.03
C LEU A 62 25.07 35.21 19.68
N PHE A 63 24.31 34.15 19.72
CA PHE A 63 23.53 33.74 18.57
C PHE A 63 22.50 34.83 18.34
N SER A 64 22.78 35.67 17.36
CA SER A 64 21.80 36.53 16.71
C SER A 64 20.62 35.61 16.34
N SER A 65 19.47 35.91 16.92
CA SER A 65 18.18 35.38 16.49
C SER A 65 17.91 35.83 15.05
N SER A 66 18.50 35.13 14.07
CA SER A 66 17.97 35.19 12.73
C SER A 66 16.54 34.65 12.84
N THR A 67 15.60 35.52 12.68
CA THR A 67 14.19 35.29 12.46
C THR A 67 14.04 34.06 11.57
N LEU A 68 13.86 32.89 12.21
CA LEU A 68 13.12 31.80 11.59
C LEU A 68 11.77 32.42 11.20
N ARG A 69 11.67 32.85 9.95
CA ARG A 69 10.36 33.01 9.32
C ARG A 69 9.65 31.71 9.60
N ARG A 70 8.70 31.73 10.50
CA ARG A 70 7.66 30.72 10.60
C ARG A 70 7.15 30.60 9.16
N SER A 71 7.57 29.52 8.48
CA SER A 71 6.80 29.02 7.36
C SER A 71 5.37 29.04 7.85
N ALA A 72 4.46 29.48 7.01
CA ALA A 72 3.02 29.48 7.29
C ALA A 72 2.61 28.05 7.63
N GLY A 73 2.97 27.64 8.83
CA GLY A 73 2.37 26.57 9.57
C GLY A 73 1.01 27.11 9.95
N LEU A 74 0.00 26.34 9.77
CA LEU A 74 -1.33 26.44 10.32
C LEU A 74 -1.35 27.48 11.44
N THR A 75 -1.88 28.67 11.14
CA THR A 75 -2.31 29.58 12.18
C THR A 75 -3.15 28.71 13.12
N PRO A 76 -2.96 28.78 14.46
CA PRO A 76 -3.96 28.29 15.37
C PRO A 76 -5.24 29.06 15.00
N GLY A 77 -6.05 28.43 14.14
CA GLY A 77 -7.36 28.97 13.81
C GLY A 77 -8.07 29.16 15.13
N SER A 78 -8.78 30.28 15.25
CA SER A 78 -9.80 30.56 16.25
C SER A 78 -10.26 29.30 16.96
N ASP A 79 -10.40 29.31 18.27
CA ASP A 79 -10.95 28.27 19.16
C ASP A 79 -12.24 27.63 18.60
N THR A 80 -12.15 26.93 17.49
CA THR A 80 -13.15 25.98 17.06
C THR A 80 -12.96 24.79 17.97
N LYS A 81 -13.81 24.70 19.00
CA LYS A 81 -13.87 23.53 19.87
C LYS A 81 -13.94 22.30 18.97
N ALA A 82 -12.88 21.48 19.00
CA ALA A 82 -12.97 20.16 18.40
C ALA A 82 -14.25 19.49 18.90
N PRO A 83 -14.98 18.76 18.03
CA PRO A 83 -16.17 18.05 18.45
C PRO A 83 -15.85 17.27 19.72
N THR A 84 -16.65 17.44 20.77
CA THR A 84 -16.37 16.81 22.06
C THR A 84 -16.66 15.31 21.93
N PRO A 85 -15.70 14.41 22.15
CA PRO A 85 -15.97 12.97 22.14
C PRO A 85 -17.09 12.63 23.10
N ASN A 86 -18.04 11.77 22.67
CA ASN A 86 -19.21 11.37 23.47
C ASN A 86 -18.79 10.37 24.56
N ARG A 87 -18.06 10.84 25.57
CA ARG A 87 -17.59 10.00 26.69
C ARG A 87 -18.73 9.73 27.67
N GLY A 88 -19.20 8.47 27.70
CA GLY A 88 -20.22 7.99 28.64
C GLY A 88 -21.67 8.16 28.20
N GLY A 89 -21.94 8.68 26.99
CA GLY A 89 -23.25 8.68 26.34
C GLY A 89 -23.43 7.53 25.35
N SER A 90 -24.62 7.44 24.73
CA SER A 90 -24.86 6.54 23.60
C SER A 90 -23.97 6.95 22.42
N LYS A 91 -23.30 5.99 21.80
CA LYS A 91 -22.56 6.21 20.54
C LYS A 91 -23.43 6.14 19.30
N LEU A 92 -24.66 5.63 19.45
CA LEU A 92 -25.60 5.54 18.35
C LEU A 92 -26.19 6.92 18.05
N PHE A 93 -26.13 7.32 16.80
CA PHE A 93 -26.76 8.50 16.25
C PHE A 93 -27.94 8.07 15.38
N PRO A 94 -29.00 8.91 15.27
CA PRO A 94 -30.20 8.54 14.53
C PRO A 94 -29.93 8.37 13.03
N ASP A 95 -29.05 9.20 12.47
CA ASP A 95 -28.66 9.18 11.06
C ASP A 95 -27.29 9.86 10.84
N ALA A 96 -26.82 9.81 9.61
CA ALA A 96 -25.54 10.38 9.22
C ALA A 96 -25.53 11.92 9.26
N ASP A 97 -26.66 12.59 8.97
CA ASP A 97 -26.74 14.05 9.00
C ASP A 97 -26.56 14.58 10.43
N ALA A 98 -27.18 13.94 11.41
CA ALA A 98 -26.97 14.25 12.82
C ALA A 98 -25.53 13.97 13.27
N ALA A 99 -24.92 12.88 12.75
CA ALA A 99 -23.57 12.50 13.13
C ALA A 99 -22.50 13.45 12.59
N VAL A 100 -22.73 14.15 11.49
CA VAL A 100 -21.77 15.08 10.87
C VAL A 100 -22.13 16.57 11.08
N ALA A 101 -23.22 16.87 11.77
CA ALA A 101 -23.80 18.22 11.85
C ALA A 101 -22.85 19.29 12.43
N ASP A 102 -22.00 18.91 13.40
CA ASP A 102 -21.08 19.80 14.12
C ASP A 102 -19.67 19.85 13.55
N ILE A 103 -19.39 19.13 12.44
CA ILE A 103 -18.11 19.22 11.75
C ILE A 103 -17.93 20.64 11.19
N GLN A 104 -16.79 21.26 11.48
CA GLN A 104 -16.51 22.64 11.13
C GLN A 104 -15.77 22.78 9.80
N SER A 105 -15.99 23.89 9.09
CA SER A 105 -15.16 24.30 7.97
C SER A 105 -13.69 24.41 8.40
N GLY A 106 -12.75 24.04 7.50
CA GLY A 106 -11.32 23.97 7.79
C GLY A 106 -10.87 22.68 8.49
N SER A 107 -11.78 21.76 8.85
CA SER A 107 -11.42 20.48 9.48
C SER A 107 -10.59 19.59 8.55
N THR A 108 -9.68 18.80 9.16
CA THR A 108 -8.97 17.70 8.50
C THR A 108 -9.77 16.40 8.66
N ILE A 109 -10.22 15.84 7.55
CA ILE A 109 -11.01 14.60 7.51
C ILE A 109 -10.13 13.45 7.04
N LEU A 110 -9.99 12.40 7.87
CA LEU A 110 -9.40 11.13 7.51
C LEU A 110 -10.51 10.23 6.94
N SER A 111 -10.48 9.96 5.65
CA SER A 111 -11.50 9.15 4.96
C SER A 111 -10.94 7.77 4.62
N SER A 112 -11.52 6.73 5.22
CA SER A 112 -11.11 5.34 5.00
C SER A 112 -11.37 4.85 3.58
N GLY A 113 -10.85 3.69 3.28
CA GLY A 113 -11.05 2.98 2.03
C GLY A 113 -9.80 2.86 1.18
N PHE A 114 -9.91 2.03 0.15
CA PHE A 114 -8.94 1.85 -0.92
C PHE A 114 -9.69 1.74 -2.25
N GLY A 115 -9.47 2.65 -3.18
CA GLY A 115 -10.41 2.82 -4.28
C GLY A 115 -11.78 3.20 -3.74
N LEU A 116 -12.81 2.46 -4.11
CA LEU A 116 -14.17 2.57 -3.56
C LEU A 116 -14.48 1.52 -2.48
N CYS A 117 -13.57 0.57 -2.22
CA CYS A 117 -13.74 -0.47 -1.21
C CYS A 117 -13.52 0.10 0.21
N GLY A 118 -14.45 -0.11 1.12
CA GLY A 118 -14.37 0.36 2.51
C GLY A 118 -14.53 1.87 2.69
N VAL A 119 -15.09 2.58 1.70
CA VAL A 119 -15.38 4.01 1.76
C VAL A 119 -16.69 4.26 2.50
N ALA A 120 -16.72 5.29 3.34
CA ALA A 120 -17.88 5.69 4.14
C ALA A 120 -18.87 6.56 3.32
N GLU A 121 -19.52 5.96 2.32
CA GLU A 121 -20.37 6.69 1.35
C GLU A 121 -21.57 7.38 1.99
N THR A 122 -22.17 6.78 3.02
CA THR A 122 -23.31 7.38 3.76
C THR A 122 -22.87 8.67 4.45
N LEU A 123 -21.70 8.65 5.11
CA LEU A 123 -21.15 9.84 5.78
C LEU A 123 -20.67 10.88 4.77
N ILE A 124 -20.06 10.48 3.65
CA ILE A 124 -19.65 11.38 2.58
C ILE A 124 -20.87 12.07 1.96
N THR A 125 -21.95 11.33 1.72
CA THR A 125 -23.22 11.88 1.21
C THR A 125 -23.83 12.88 2.20
N ALA A 126 -23.77 12.61 3.50
CA ALA A 126 -24.23 13.55 4.53
C ALA A 126 -23.38 14.83 4.58
N LEU A 127 -22.06 14.72 4.49
CA LEU A 127 -21.17 15.88 4.39
C LEU A 127 -21.45 16.70 3.12
N HIS A 128 -21.70 16.03 2.00
CA HIS A 128 -22.03 16.67 0.73
C HIS A 128 -23.34 17.46 0.81
N ARG A 129 -24.39 16.91 1.45
CA ARG A 129 -25.69 17.59 1.66
C ARG A 129 -25.58 18.90 2.43
N ARG A 130 -24.55 19.07 3.28
CA ARG A 130 -24.33 20.34 3.98
C ARG A 130 -23.99 21.49 3.05
N GLY A 131 -23.50 21.19 1.84
CA GLY A 131 -23.15 22.18 0.82
C GLY A 131 -21.96 23.06 1.16
N LYS A 132 -21.38 23.68 0.15
CA LYS A 132 -20.16 24.51 0.26
C LYS A 132 -20.35 25.74 1.15
N ASP A 133 -21.54 26.32 1.17
CA ASP A 133 -21.80 27.53 1.98
C ASP A 133 -21.74 27.25 3.49
N SER A 134 -22.04 26.02 3.91
CA SER A 134 -22.03 25.60 5.31
C SER A 134 -20.76 24.85 5.71
N LEU A 135 -20.15 24.12 4.78
CA LEU A 135 -18.98 23.28 5.06
C LEU A 135 -17.98 23.37 3.90
N HIS A 136 -16.85 24.03 4.14
CA HIS A 136 -15.83 24.32 3.12
C HIS A 136 -14.41 24.32 3.69
N SER A 137 -13.43 24.54 2.81
CA SER A 137 -11.99 24.59 3.16
C SER A 137 -11.47 23.34 3.86
N LEU A 138 -12.08 22.20 3.58
CA LEU A 138 -11.70 20.93 4.18
C LEU A 138 -10.34 20.48 3.63
N THR A 139 -9.54 19.91 4.52
CA THR A 139 -8.40 19.06 4.13
C THR A 139 -8.85 17.61 4.24
N ALA A 140 -8.72 16.82 3.18
CA ALA A 140 -9.04 15.40 3.26
C ALA A 140 -7.79 14.54 3.07
N VAL A 141 -7.65 13.51 3.89
CA VAL A 141 -6.60 12.51 3.87
C VAL A 141 -7.22 11.18 3.49
N SER A 142 -6.77 10.58 2.40
CA SER A 142 -7.27 9.29 1.92
C SER A 142 -6.24 8.60 1.03
N ASN A 143 -6.44 7.32 0.76
CA ASN A 143 -5.66 6.61 -0.27
C ASN A 143 -5.81 7.29 -1.64
N ASN A 144 -7.04 7.59 -2.04
CA ASN A 144 -7.41 8.34 -3.24
C ASN A 144 -8.67 9.18 -2.99
N ALA A 145 -9.08 9.96 -3.98
CA ALA A 145 -10.25 10.84 -3.87
C ALA A 145 -11.55 10.24 -4.46
N GLY A 146 -11.57 8.93 -4.70
CA GLY A 146 -12.72 8.29 -5.36
C GLY A 146 -12.78 8.54 -6.86
N VAL A 147 -13.89 8.17 -7.48
CA VAL A 147 -14.12 8.25 -8.92
C VAL A 147 -15.34 9.11 -9.20
N GLU A 148 -15.20 10.09 -10.10
CA GLU A 148 -16.31 10.99 -10.45
C GLU A 148 -17.54 10.20 -10.92
N GLY A 149 -18.68 10.50 -10.30
CA GLY A 149 -19.97 9.87 -10.61
C GLY A 149 -20.12 8.43 -10.11
N LYS A 150 -19.12 7.89 -9.36
CA LYS A 150 -19.18 6.54 -8.81
C LYS A 150 -19.10 6.49 -7.29
N GLY A 151 -18.47 7.48 -6.64
CA GLY A 151 -18.38 7.51 -5.19
C GLY A 151 -17.06 8.08 -4.63
N GLY A 152 -16.92 7.99 -3.32
CA GLY A 152 -15.79 8.52 -2.56
C GLY A 152 -15.82 10.04 -2.45
N LEU A 153 -14.68 10.62 -2.09
CA LEU A 153 -14.54 12.08 -1.89
C LEU A 153 -14.75 12.92 -3.17
N SER A 154 -14.98 12.27 -4.32
CA SER A 154 -15.17 12.98 -5.60
C SER A 154 -16.34 13.95 -5.59
N ALA A 155 -17.43 13.67 -4.86
CA ALA A 155 -18.55 14.57 -4.69
C ALA A 155 -18.15 15.86 -3.97
N LEU A 156 -17.42 15.75 -2.85
CA LEU A 156 -16.97 16.89 -2.06
C LEU A 156 -15.91 17.74 -2.80
N THR A 157 -15.05 17.10 -3.60
CA THR A 157 -14.06 17.82 -4.42
C THR A 157 -14.71 18.58 -5.56
N LYS A 158 -15.72 18.00 -6.20
CA LYS A 158 -16.47 18.63 -7.28
C LYS A 158 -17.25 19.85 -6.81
N GLU A 159 -17.87 19.77 -5.64
CA GLU A 159 -18.61 20.87 -5.02
C GLU A 159 -17.68 21.97 -4.44
N GLY A 160 -16.39 21.69 -4.36
CA GLY A 160 -15.39 22.61 -3.81
C GLY A 160 -15.48 22.76 -2.29
N GLN A 161 -15.96 21.74 -1.59
CA GLN A 161 -15.91 21.66 -0.13
C GLN A 161 -14.51 21.31 0.36
N ILE A 162 -13.74 20.52 -0.43
CA ILE A 162 -12.34 20.17 -0.16
C ILE A 162 -11.42 21.12 -0.91
N ASP A 163 -10.54 21.80 -0.19
CA ASP A 163 -9.53 22.71 -0.71
C ASP A 163 -8.13 22.08 -0.82
N ARG A 164 -7.90 21.03 -0.04
CA ARG A 164 -6.64 20.27 0.00
C ARG A 164 -6.88 18.78 0.13
N LEU A 165 -6.09 18.00 -0.63
CA LEU A 165 -6.01 16.56 -0.49
C LEU A 165 -4.59 16.14 -0.10
N ILE A 166 -4.48 15.17 0.81
CA ILE A 166 -3.25 14.42 1.09
C ILE A 166 -3.55 12.97 0.71
N LEU A 167 -2.91 12.49 -0.35
CA LEU A 167 -3.21 11.17 -0.90
C LEU A 167 -1.99 10.54 -1.58
N SER A 168 -2.05 9.25 -1.88
CA SER A 168 -0.98 8.54 -2.56
C SER A 168 -1.19 8.43 -4.07
N TYR A 169 -2.45 8.49 -4.52
CA TYR A 169 -2.79 8.20 -5.91
C TYR A 169 -4.08 8.90 -6.34
N LEU A 170 -4.02 9.65 -7.45
CA LEU A 170 -5.20 10.32 -8.02
C LEU A 170 -6.12 9.35 -8.80
N GLY A 171 -5.58 8.22 -9.21
CA GLY A 171 -6.32 7.20 -9.95
C GLY A 171 -6.66 7.61 -11.37
N SER A 172 -7.87 7.21 -11.79
CA SER A 172 -8.46 7.56 -13.08
C SER A 172 -9.29 8.85 -13.03
N ASN A 173 -9.26 9.58 -11.90
CA ASN A 173 -10.04 10.80 -11.71
C ASN A 173 -9.45 11.97 -12.51
N LYS A 174 -9.87 12.08 -13.76
CA LYS A 174 -9.38 13.12 -14.70
C LYS A 174 -9.79 14.53 -14.31
N VAL A 175 -10.93 14.68 -13.62
CA VAL A 175 -11.39 15.99 -13.14
C VAL A 175 -10.47 16.47 -12.03
N LEU A 176 -10.14 15.61 -11.09
CA LEU A 176 -9.18 15.95 -10.03
C LEU A 176 -7.79 16.29 -10.59
N GLU A 177 -7.31 15.50 -11.57
CA GLU A 177 -6.04 15.78 -12.27
C GLU A 177 -6.07 17.16 -12.92
N LYS A 178 -7.17 17.50 -13.61
CA LYS A 178 -7.37 18.83 -14.21
C LYS A 178 -7.38 19.92 -13.14
N ASN A 179 -8.17 19.78 -12.08
CA ASN A 179 -8.30 20.79 -11.01
C ASN A 179 -6.97 21.05 -10.32
N TYR A 180 -6.13 20.03 -10.14
CA TYR A 180 -4.77 20.21 -9.65
C TYR A 180 -3.90 20.98 -10.65
N LEU A 181 -3.90 20.61 -11.91
CA LEU A 181 -3.10 21.27 -12.96
C LEU A 181 -3.52 22.73 -13.19
N THR A 182 -4.79 23.07 -12.96
CA THR A 182 -5.32 24.45 -13.06
C THR A 182 -5.24 25.24 -11.75
N GLY A 183 -4.80 24.58 -10.65
CA GLY A 183 -4.59 25.25 -9.36
C GLY A 183 -5.84 25.39 -8.49
N GLU A 184 -6.95 24.79 -8.90
CA GLU A 184 -8.23 24.83 -8.17
C GLU A 184 -8.16 24.06 -6.83
N ILE A 185 -7.31 23.03 -6.74
CA ILE A 185 -7.12 22.23 -5.53
C ILE A 185 -5.63 22.03 -5.22
N ALA A 186 -5.28 22.00 -3.94
CA ALA A 186 -3.96 21.61 -3.47
C ALA A 186 -3.88 20.08 -3.29
N ILE A 187 -2.81 19.44 -3.79
CA ILE A 187 -2.59 18.01 -3.60
C ILE A 187 -1.18 17.76 -3.08
N GLU A 188 -1.09 17.26 -1.84
CA GLU A 188 0.15 16.70 -1.29
C GLU A 188 0.20 15.21 -1.62
N LEU A 189 1.13 14.81 -2.49
CA LEU A 189 1.38 13.39 -2.76
C LEU A 189 2.28 12.78 -1.67
N CYS A 190 1.86 11.64 -1.15
CA CYS A 190 2.59 10.88 -0.15
C CYS A 190 2.66 9.41 -0.57
N PRO A 191 3.84 8.74 -0.53
CA PRO A 191 3.90 7.30 -0.78
C PRO A 191 2.94 6.56 0.14
N GLN A 192 2.29 5.52 -0.35
CA GLN A 192 1.15 4.92 0.34
C GLN A 192 1.51 4.29 1.68
N GLY A 193 2.64 3.58 1.75
CA GLY A 193 3.14 3.05 3.02
C GLY A 193 3.60 4.15 3.98
N THR A 194 4.15 5.23 3.45
CA THR A 194 4.48 6.42 4.25
C THR A 194 3.22 7.09 4.78
N LEU A 195 2.15 7.21 3.98
CA LEU A 195 0.87 7.74 4.42
C LEU A 195 0.28 6.89 5.56
N ALA A 196 0.26 5.57 5.39
CA ALA A 196 -0.22 4.65 6.43
C ALA A 196 0.58 4.79 7.73
N GLU A 197 1.91 4.86 7.63
CA GLU A 197 2.77 4.98 8.80
C GLU A 197 2.67 6.35 9.49
N ARG A 198 2.54 7.45 8.74
CA ARG A 198 2.29 8.79 9.29
C ARG A 198 1.02 8.81 10.14
N ILE A 199 -0.06 8.20 9.64
CA ILE A 199 -1.35 8.09 10.36
C ILE A 199 -1.19 7.16 11.58
N ARG A 200 -0.56 5.98 11.42
CA ARG A 200 -0.31 5.04 12.52
C ARG A 200 0.50 5.70 13.64
N CYS A 201 1.55 6.43 13.30
CA CYS A 201 2.39 7.16 14.26
C CYS A 201 1.58 8.20 15.04
N ALA A 202 0.71 8.97 14.38
CA ALA A 202 -0.16 9.93 15.05
C ALA A 202 -1.05 9.25 16.10
N GLY A 203 -1.73 8.15 15.72
CA GLY A 203 -2.56 7.37 16.63
C GLY A 203 -1.80 6.70 17.78
N SER A 204 -0.48 6.57 17.65
CA SER A 204 0.40 5.95 18.66
C SER A 204 1.18 7.00 19.50
N GLY A 205 0.97 8.29 19.28
CA GLY A 205 1.71 9.35 19.98
C GLY A 205 3.17 9.48 19.53
N ILE A 206 3.54 8.97 18.36
CA ILE A 206 4.89 9.05 17.77
C ILE A 206 4.93 10.26 16.83
N PRO A 207 5.74 11.30 17.10
CA PRO A 207 5.68 12.55 16.34
C PRO A 207 6.30 12.46 14.94
N ALA A 208 7.25 11.53 14.73
CA ALA A 208 7.96 11.34 13.47
C ALA A 208 8.66 9.98 13.42
N PHE A 209 9.01 9.53 12.22
CA PHE A 209 9.79 8.32 11.98
C PHE A 209 10.72 8.51 10.79
N PHE A 210 11.67 7.59 10.62
CA PHE A 210 12.58 7.55 9.48
C PHE A 210 12.23 6.39 8.55
N THR A 211 12.18 6.67 7.23
CA THR A 211 11.93 5.66 6.18
C THR A 211 12.88 5.83 5.01
N ALA A 212 13.27 4.73 4.37
CA ALA A 212 14.05 4.78 3.12
C ALA A 212 13.18 5.10 1.90
N THR A 213 11.84 5.01 2.04
CA THR A 213 10.89 5.31 0.97
C THR A 213 11.05 6.74 0.48
N GLY A 214 11.25 6.92 -0.83
CA GLY A 214 11.40 8.24 -1.46
C GLY A 214 12.78 8.90 -1.32
N ALA A 215 13.76 8.24 -0.68
CA ALA A 215 15.14 8.73 -0.64
C ALA A 215 15.69 8.89 -2.07
N HIS A 216 16.48 9.94 -2.28
CA HIS A 216 17.08 10.33 -3.57
C HIS A 216 16.06 10.63 -4.69
N SER A 217 14.81 10.95 -4.34
CA SER A 217 13.76 11.35 -5.29
C SER A 217 13.33 12.81 -5.09
N LEU A 218 12.45 13.32 -5.96
CA LEU A 218 11.87 14.66 -5.81
C LEU A 218 11.12 14.86 -4.49
N LEU A 219 10.69 13.77 -3.84
CA LEU A 219 10.03 13.81 -2.54
C LEU A 219 10.99 14.32 -1.46
N GLN A 220 12.23 13.81 -1.45
CA GLN A 220 13.28 14.23 -0.52
C GLN A 220 13.50 15.75 -0.56
N ASP A 221 13.59 16.29 -1.76
CA ASP A 221 13.89 17.71 -1.98
C ASP A 221 12.67 18.63 -1.86
N GLY A 222 11.45 18.08 -1.69
CA GLY A 222 10.21 18.85 -1.69
C GLY A 222 9.88 19.45 -3.06
N LYS A 223 10.35 18.85 -4.15
CA LYS A 223 10.17 19.37 -5.53
C LYS A 223 8.88 18.90 -6.20
N ILE A 224 8.05 18.10 -5.54
CA ILE A 224 6.70 17.76 -6.03
C ILE A 224 5.78 18.91 -5.62
N PRO A 225 5.21 19.70 -6.56
CA PRO A 225 4.34 20.82 -6.21
C PRO A 225 3.09 20.36 -5.46
N VAL A 226 2.67 21.15 -4.48
CA VAL A 226 1.40 20.92 -3.76
C VAL A 226 0.28 21.73 -4.41
N ARG A 227 0.52 22.99 -4.81
CA ARG A 227 -0.45 23.82 -5.53
C ARG A 227 0.21 24.52 -6.71
N LEU A 228 -0.48 24.51 -7.83
CA LEU A 228 -0.09 25.20 -9.06
C LEU A 228 -0.97 26.45 -9.26
N SER A 229 -0.54 27.39 -10.09
CA SER A 229 -1.39 28.42 -10.68
C SER A 229 -2.04 27.89 -11.96
N PRO A 230 -3.06 28.58 -12.50
CA PRO A 230 -3.63 28.22 -13.83
C PRO A 230 -2.61 28.24 -14.97
N SER A 231 -1.50 28.99 -14.81
CA SER A 231 -0.40 29.03 -15.78
C SER A 231 0.66 27.94 -15.53
N GLY A 232 0.46 27.01 -14.58
CA GLY A 232 1.41 25.96 -14.23
C GLY A 232 2.56 26.40 -13.33
N LYS A 233 2.58 27.67 -12.86
CA LYS A 233 3.59 28.13 -11.89
C LYS A 233 3.32 27.53 -10.53
N VAL A 234 4.39 27.08 -9.83
CA VAL A 234 4.29 26.57 -8.47
C VAL A 234 3.92 27.70 -7.51
N LEU A 235 2.75 27.59 -6.87
CA LEU A 235 2.27 28.48 -5.81
C LEU A 235 2.67 27.96 -4.43
N GLU A 236 2.58 26.65 -4.23
CA GLU A 236 3.00 25.98 -3.00
C GLU A 236 3.90 24.80 -3.37
N PRO A 237 5.19 24.84 -3.03
CA PRO A 237 6.09 23.72 -3.23
C PRO A 237 5.83 22.62 -2.21
N GLY A 238 6.32 21.42 -2.50
CA GLY A 238 6.39 20.36 -1.52
C GLY A 238 7.34 20.71 -0.37
N ARG A 239 7.26 19.97 0.71
CA ARG A 239 8.12 20.15 1.88
C ARG A 239 9.38 19.30 1.73
N PRO A 240 10.60 19.87 1.81
CA PRO A 240 11.84 19.09 1.92
C PRO A 240 11.86 18.23 3.19
N ARG A 241 12.42 17.02 3.11
CA ARG A 241 12.54 16.09 4.24
C ARG A 241 13.94 16.14 4.84
N GLU A 242 14.02 16.15 6.16
CA GLU A 242 15.28 15.91 6.86
C GLU A 242 15.78 14.50 6.51
N THR A 243 17.09 14.36 6.32
CA THR A 243 17.71 13.08 6.00
C THR A 243 18.64 12.62 7.11
N ARG A 244 18.71 11.31 7.36
CA ARG A 244 19.73 10.67 8.18
C ARG A 244 20.26 9.41 7.52
N ILE A 245 21.50 9.10 7.81
CA ILE A 245 22.15 7.88 7.35
C ILE A 245 22.19 6.89 8.51
N PHE A 246 21.61 5.71 8.30
CA PHE A 246 21.70 4.58 9.20
C PHE A 246 22.28 3.39 8.45
N ASN A 247 23.36 2.80 8.96
CA ASN A 247 24.05 1.65 8.34
C ASN A 247 24.39 1.88 6.87
N GLY A 248 24.85 3.09 6.52
CA GLY A 248 25.22 3.45 5.15
C GLY A 248 24.06 3.77 4.20
N LYS A 249 22.79 3.65 4.64
CA LYS A 249 21.59 3.90 3.86
C LYS A 249 20.92 5.21 4.27
N THR A 250 20.48 5.99 3.29
CA THR A 250 19.75 7.25 3.50
C THR A 250 18.29 7.01 3.87
N TYR A 251 17.82 7.70 4.89
CA TYR A 251 16.43 7.71 5.34
C TYR A 251 15.90 9.13 5.39
N LEU A 252 14.62 9.28 5.09
CA LEU A 252 13.86 10.53 5.20
C LEU A 252 13.08 10.54 6.51
N MET A 253 13.07 11.68 7.19
CA MET A 253 12.17 11.90 8.32
C MET A 253 10.79 12.31 7.83
N GLU A 254 9.78 11.53 8.18
CA GLU A 254 8.36 11.86 7.95
C GLU A 254 7.66 12.12 9.28
N THR A 255 6.84 13.18 9.31
CA THR A 255 6.07 13.56 10.50
C THR A 255 4.74 12.82 10.55
N ALA A 256 4.27 12.56 11.75
CA ALA A 256 2.93 12.03 11.98
C ALA A 256 1.85 12.89 11.32
N LEU A 257 0.72 12.28 10.99
CA LEU A 257 -0.42 12.92 10.34
C LEU A 257 -1.71 12.53 11.07
N ASP A 258 -2.25 13.46 11.81
CA ASP A 258 -3.53 13.35 12.52
C ASP A 258 -4.67 14.07 11.78
N GLY A 259 -5.90 13.88 12.24
CA GLY A 259 -7.08 14.54 11.72
C GLY A 259 -8.03 15.01 12.82
N ASP A 260 -8.93 15.91 12.44
CA ASP A 260 -10.01 16.34 13.33
C ASP A 260 -11.13 15.29 13.38
N VAL A 261 -11.45 14.69 12.23
CA VAL A 261 -12.51 13.70 12.08
C VAL A 261 -12.04 12.53 11.24
N ALA A 262 -12.30 11.30 11.69
CA ALA A 262 -12.21 10.10 10.85
C ALA A 262 -13.61 9.62 10.49
N ILE A 263 -13.84 9.33 9.22
CA ILE A 263 -15.05 8.72 8.69
C ILE A 263 -14.75 7.33 8.16
N LEU A 264 -15.41 6.32 8.69
CA LEU A 264 -15.10 4.91 8.45
C LEU A 264 -16.35 4.12 8.06
N ARG A 265 -16.17 3.07 7.27
CA ARG A 265 -17.19 2.05 7.03
C ARG A 265 -16.77 0.73 7.64
N ALA A 266 -17.55 0.20 8.57
CA ALA A 266 -17.38 -1.10 9.18
C ALA A 266 -18.43 -2.09 8.66
N TRP A 267 -18.07 -3.38 8.58
CA TRP A 267 -19.04 -4.44 8.32
C TRP A 267 -19.99 -4.62 9.50
N LYS A 268 -19.44 -4.70 10.72
CA LYS A 268 -20.22 -4.75 11.96
C LYS A 268 -19.70 -3.75 12.97
N ALA A 269 -20.60 -3.17 13.75
CA ALA A 269 -20.25 -2.43 14.96
C ALA A 269 -21.20 -2.81 16.09
N ASP A 270 -20.69 -3.02 17.30
CA ASP A 270 -21.56 -3.11 18.47
C ASP A 270 -21.88 -1.71 19.03
N LYS A 271 -22.89 -1.63 19.90
CA LYS A 271 -23.31 -0.36 20.52
C LYS A 271 -22.26 0.28 21.44
N ALA A 272 -21.20 -0.47 21.84
CA ALA A 272 -20.06 0.05 22.58
C ALA A 272 -18.96 0.62 21.65
N GLY A 273 -19.08 0.39 20.35
CA GLY A 273 -18.16 0.91 19.33
C GLY A 273 -17.09 -0.07 18.87
N ASN A 274 -17.10 -1.32 19.31
CA ASN A 274 -16.22 -2.33 18.75
C ASN A 274 -16.61 -2.60 17.30
N CYS A 275 -15.64 -2.60 16.38
CA CYS A 275 -15.89 -2.78 14.96
C CYS A 275 -15.13 -3.95 14.38
N VAL A 276 -15.77 -4.61 13.41
CA VAL A 276 -15.17 -5.63 12.54
C VAL A 276 -15.20 -5.11 11.11
N PHE A 277 -14.07 -5.17 10.45
CA PHE A 277 -13.95 -4.86 9.03
C PHE A 277 -13.84 -6.18 8.26
N ARG A 278 -14.35 -6.17 7.03
CA ARG A 278 -14.39 -7.37 6.23
C ARG A 278 -13.34 -7.31 5.12
N TYR A 279 -12.46 -8.31 5.06
CA TYR A 279 -11.43 -8.47 4.03
C TYR A 279 -10.62 -7.19 3.76
N THR A 280 -10.63 -6.67 2.50
CA THR A 280 -9.83 -5.52 2.09
C THR A 280 -10.41 -4.17 2.52
N THR A 281 -11.61 -4.15 3.12
CA THR A 281 -12.17 -2.93 3.71
C THR A 281 -11.41 -2.46 4.95
N LYS A 282 -10.57 -3.32 5.57
CA LYS A 282 -9.67 -2.94 6.67
C LYS A 282 -8.77 -1.77 6.29
N ALA A 283 -8.09 -1.85 5.14
CA ALA A 283 -7.24 -0.83 4.54
C ALA A 283 -6.74 0.25 5.53
N PHE A 284 -7.23 1.48 5.43
CA PHE A 284 -6.82 2.60 6.30
C PHE A 284 -7.71 2.80 7.54
N GLY A 285 -8.88 2.14 7.61
CA GLY A 285 -9.89 2.40 8.66
C GLY A 285 -9.35 2.32 10.08
N PRO A 286 -8.78 1.19 10.52
CA PRO A 286 -8.32 1.01 11.91
C PRO A 286 -7.24 2.01 12.34
N ILE A 287 -6.33 2.42 11.44
CA ILE A 287 -5.27 3.38 11.77
C ILE A 287 -5.79 4.81 11.80
N MET A 288 -6.73 5.18 10.92
CA MET A 288 -7.36 6.51 10.88
C MET A 288 -8.18 6.80 12.13
N ALA A 289 -8.95 5.81 12.61
CA ALA A 289 -9.71 5.94 13.85
C ALA A 289 -8.84 6.30 15.06
N LYS A 290 -7.63 5.78 15.10
CA LYS A 290 -6.69 6.02 16.21
C LYS A 290 -6.03 7.39 16.13
N ALA A 291 -6.01 8.01 14.94
CA ALA A 291 -5.32 9.26 14.64
C ALA A 291 -6.25 10.48 14.59
N ALA A 292 -7.54 10.32 14.80
CA ALA A 292 -8.50 11.40 14.76
C ALA A 292 -8.96 11.81 16.17
N LYS A 293 -9.40 13.08 16.30
CA LYS A 293 -10.01 13.59 17.53
C LYS A 293 -11.44 13.11 17.71
N LEU A 294 -12.14 12.87 16.60
CA LEU A 294 -13.51 12.35 16.52
C LEU A 294 -13.56 11.25 15.46
N THR A 295 -14.09 10.09 15.81
CA THR A 295 -14.29 8.98 14.88
C THR A 295 -15.77 8.67 14.71
N ILE A 296 -16.25 8.74 13.46
CA ILE A 296 -17.63 8.40 13.07
C ILE A 296 -17.58 7.15 12.19
N VAL A 297 -18.34 6.14 12.56
CA VAL A 297 -18.44 4.87 11.85
C VAL A 297 -19.83 4.70 11.28
N GLU A 298 -19.94 4.50 9.97
CA GLU A 298 -21.14 3.88 9.39
C GLU A 298 -20.95 2.36 9.41
N ALA A 299 -21.93 1.64 9.93
CA ALA A 299 -21.89 0.19 10.03
C ALA A 299 -22.98 -0.47 9.18
N GLU A 300 -22.61 -1.53 8.45
CA GLU A 300 -23.57 -2.31 7.64
C GLU A 300 -24.50 -3.12 8.54
N SER A 301 -24.01 -3.51 9.72
CA SER A 301 -24.80 -4.18 10.76
C SER A 301 -24.42 -3.62 12.13
N ILE A 302 -25.42 -3.11 12.85
CA ILE A 302 -25.26 -2.68 14.25
C ILE A 302 -25.83 -3.78 15.15
N VAL A 303 -24.98 -4.31 16.03
CA VAL A 303 -25.32 -5.47 16.90
C VAL A 303 -25.29 -5.08 18.37
N GLU A 304 -25.78 -5.95 19.24
CA GLU A 304 -25.73 -5.75 20.69
C GLU A 304 -24.31 -5.93 21.24
N VAL A 305 -24.05 -5.33 22.39
CA VAL A 305 -22.76 -5.49 23.08
C VAL A 305 -22.58 -6.94 23.51
N GLY A 306 -21.46 -7.54 23.09
CA GLY A 306 -21.13 -8.95 23.35
C GLY A 306 -21.49 -9.93 22.22
N GLU A 307 -22.09 -9.47 21.12
CA GLU A 307 -22.31 -10.29 19.92
C GLU A 307 -21.08 -10.40 19.01
N ILE A 308 -20.10 -9.51 19.14
CA ILE A 308 -18.82 -9.62 18.45
C ILE A 308 -17.85 -10.39 19.36
N ASP A 309 -17.25 -11.48 18.83
CA ASP A 309 -16.19 -12.19 19.57
C ASP A 309 -15.03 -11.23 19.84
N PRO A 310 -14.50 -11.17 21.07
CA PRO A 310 -13.36 -10.31 21.39
C PRO A 310 -12.13 -10.52 20.50
N ASN A 311 -11.94 -11.71 19.94
CA ASN A 311 -10.83 -12.01 19.02
C ASN A 311 -11.06 -11.46 17.61
N ASP A 312 -12.32 -11.17 17.24
CA ASP A 312 -12.68 -10.65 15.91
C ASP A 312 -12.72 -9.11 15.87
N VAL A 313 -12.52 -8.44 17.02
CA VAL A 313 -12.53 -6.98 17.08
C VAL A 313 -11.29 -6.40 16.41
N ASP A 314 -11.46 -5.81 15.23
CA ASP A 314 -10.39 -5.12 14.49
C ASP A 314 -10.12 -3.71 15.05
N LEU A 315 -11.18 -3.03 15.54
CA LEU A 315 -11.10 -1.70 16.14
C LEU A 315 -11.89 -1.67 17.45
N ALA A 316 -11.18 -1.47 18.55
CA ALA A 316 -11.79 -1.37 19.87
C ALA A 316 -12.62 -0.09 20.01
N GLY A 317 -13.75 -0.21 20.72
CA GLY A 317 -14.72 0.89 20.89
C GLY A 317 -14.16 2.16 21.52
N ILE A 318 -13.02 2.10 22.22
CA ILE A 318 -12.34 3.28 22.79
C ILE A 318 -12.00 4.35 21.73
N TYR A 319 -11.83 3.94 20.45
CA TYR A 319 -11.48 4.81 19.33
C TYR A 319 -12.71 5.29 18.53
N VAL A 320 -13.92 4.87 18.88
CA VAL A 320 -15.15 5.20 18.14
C VAL A 320 -16.03 6.09 19.00
N ASP A 321 -16.47 7.22 18.44
CA ASP A 321 -17.31 8.18 19.15
C ASP A 321 -18.77 8.14 18.69
N ARG A 322 -19.01 7.90 17.38
CA ARG A 322 -20.34 7.90 16.78
C ARG A 322 -20.52 6.72 15.85
N ILE A 323 -21.70 6.14 15.87
CA ILE A 323 -22.10 5.02 15.01
C ILE A 323 -23.44 5.37 14.35
N VAL A 324 -23.52 5.15 13.04
CA VAL A 324 -24.73 5.28 12.24
C VAL A 324 -24.91 4.05 11.36
N PRO A 325 -26.14 3.72 10.94
CA PRO A 325 -26.36 2.69 9.94
C PRO A 325 -25.81 3.13 8.58
N ALA A 326 -25.14 2.23 7.86
CA ALA A 326 -24.77 2.42 6.47
C ALA A 326 -26.02 2.27 5.59
N THR A 327 -26.35 3.29 4.81
CA THR A 327 -27.54 3.32 3.94
C THR A 327 -27.18 3.33 2.46
N GLU A 328 -25.96 3.76 2.12
CA GLU A 328 -25.49 3.77 0.74
C GLU A 328 -24.90 2.40 0.36
N GLU A 329 -25.11 2.00 -0.88
CA GLU A 329 -24.60 0.74 -1.42
C GLU A 329 -23.07 0.76 -1.58
N LYS A 330 -22.49 -0.44 -1.65
CA LYS A 330 -21.07 -0.62 -1.98
C LYS A 330 -20.86 -0.51 -3.47
N HIS A 331 -19.81 0.18 -3.86
CA HIS A 331 -19.43 0.32 -5.25
C HIS A 331 -18.18 -0.50 -5.58
N VAL A 332 -18.24 -1.26 -6.67
CA VAL A 332 -17.07 -1.91 -7.26
C VAL A 332 -16.48 -0.99 -8.33
N GLU A 333 -15.22 -0.55 -8.14
CA GLU A 333 -14.56 0.36 -9.10
C GLU A 333 -14.29 -0.34 -10.43
N MET A 334 -13.74 -1.56 -10.40
CA MET A 334 -13.41 -2.36 -11.55
C MET A 334 -13.88 -3.81 -11.37
N LEU A 335 -15.05 -4.12 -11.91
CA LEU A 335 -15.53 -5.50 -11.97
C LEU A 335 -14.68 -6.28 -12.98
N LYS A 336 -13.96 -7.29 -12.48
CA LYS A 336 -13.20 -8.22 -13.29
C LYS A 336 -13.67 -9.63 -12.98
N LEU A 337 -14.00 -10.40 -14.02
CA LEU A 337 -14.46 -11.77 -13.90
C LEU A 337 -13.49 -12.72 -14.58
N ARG A 338 -13.45 -13.95 -14.10
CA ARG A 338 -12.79 -15.08 -14.76
C ARG A 338 -13.49 -15.35 -16.08
N GLU A 339 -12.76 -15.46 -17.17
CA GLU A 339 -13.32 -15.91 -18.44
C GLU A 339 -13.71 -17.39 -18.33
N GLU A 340 -14.89 -17.78 -18.86
CA GLU A 340 -15.44 -19.13 -18.73
C GLU A 340 -14.51 -20.25 -19.29
N ASN A 341 -13.51 -19.88 -20.08
CA ASN A 341 -12.54 -20.78 -20.70
C ASN A 341 -11.16 -20.84 -20.01
N GLU A 342 -10.90 -20.09 -18.95
CA GLU A 342 -9.58 -20.10 -18.25
C GLU A 342 -9.30 -21.38 -17.43
N GLY A 343 -10.27 -22.28 -17.33
CA GLY A 343 -10.14 -23.56 -16.58
C GLY A 343 -9.59 -24.74 -17.39
N SER A 344 -9.51 -24.66 -18.70
CA SER A 344 -8.91 -25.69 -19.56
C SER A 344 -7.69 -25.08 -20.26
N GLY A 345 -6.50 -25.61 -20.02
CA GLY A 345 -5.21 -25.13 -20.54
C GLY A 345 -5.07 -25.03 -22.07
N SER A 346 -6.18 -24.77 -22.79
CA SER A 346 -6.27 -24.74 -24.24
C SER A 346 -6.33 -23.34 -24.87
N ASP A 347 -6.45 -22.24 -24.09
CA ASP A 347 -6.66 -20.90 -24.68
C ASP A 347 -5.38 -20.06 -24.87
N VAL A 348 -4.21 -20.56 -24.49
CA VAL A 348 -2.92 -19.93 -24.86
C VAL A 348 -2.74 -19.91 -26.40
N THR A 349 -3.45 -20.77 -27.13
CA THR A 349 -3.36 -20.86 -28.59
C THR A 349 -4.26 -19.89 -29.36
N LYS A 350 -5.33 -19.36 -28.74
CA LYS A 350 -6.21 -18.36 -29.40
C LYS A 350 -5.71 -16.92 -29.31
N ALA A 351 -4.79 -16.62 -28.37
CA ALA A 351 -4.16 -15.29 -28.27
C ALA A 351 -3.14 -14.98 -29.39
N ALA A 352 -2.85 -15.93 -30.27
CA ALA A 352 -1.91 -15.77 -31.38
C ALA A 352 -2.35 -14.74 -32.46
N ALA A 353 -3.52 -14.12 -32.32
CA ALA A 353 -4.04 -13.17 -33.31
C ALA A 353 -3.66 -11.69 -33.03
N ASN A 354 -3.13 -11.35 -31.83
CA ASN A 354 -2.76 -9.97 -31.47
C ASN A 354 -1.27 -9.84 -31.13
N PRO A 355 -0.45 -9.29 -32.04
CA PRO A 355 1.01 -9.12 -31.82
C PRO A 355 1.36 -8.33 -30.55
N ALA A 356 0.52 -7.38 -30.14
CA ALA A 356 0.76 -6.60 -28.92
C ALA A 356 0.55 -7.46 -27.65
N GLN A 357 -0.44 -8.35 -27.67
CA GLN A 357 -0.68 -9.28 -26.56
C GLN A 357 0.44 -10.32 -26.48
N GLU A 358 0.95 -10.83 -27.61
CA GLU A 358 2.05 -11.80 -27.59
C GLU A 358 3.35 -11.20 -27.02
N LYS A 359 3.65 -9.92 -27.32
CA LYS A 359 4.76 -9.22 -26.66
C LYS A 359 4.60 -9.19 -25.15
N ARG A 360 3.40 -8.86 -24.66
CA ARG A 360 3.11 -8.83 -23.21
C ARG A 360 3.22 -10.22 -22.58
N ASN A 361 2.71 -11.24 -23.27
CA ASN A 361 2.80 -12.64 -22.83
C ASN A 361 4.25 -13.12 -22.74
N ARG A 362 5.10 -12.75 -23.71
CA ARG A 362 6.55 -13.04 -23.70
C ARG A 362 7.23 -12.46 -22.46
N ILE A 363 6.99 -11.17 -22.20
CA ILE A 363 7.52 -10.49 -21.01
C ILE A 363 7.05 -11.22 -19.74
N ALA A 364 5.75 -11.51 -19.64
CA ALA A 364 5.15 -12.15 -18.47
C ALA A 364 5.66 -13.58 -18.26
N ARG A 365 5.79 -14.36 -19.35
CA ARG A 365 6.35 -15.72 -19.31
C ARG A 365 7.79 -15.73 -18.80
N ARG A 366 8.60 -14.78 -19.27
CA ARG A 366 9.97 -14.65 -18.75
C ARG A 366 9.98 -14.16 -17.30
N ALA A 367 9.11 -13.21 -16.93
CA ALA A 367 8.97 -12.72 -15.56
C ALA A 367 8.53 -13.81 -14.58
N ALA A 368 7.73 -14.79 -15.02
CA ALA A 368 7.32 -15.95 -14.21
C ALA A 368 8.52 -16.78 -13.72
N LYS A 369 9.64 -16.78 -14.45
CA LYS A 369 10.87 -17.48 -14.02
C LYS A 369 11.55 -16.86 -12.79
N GLU A 370 11.20 -15.61 -12.46
CA GLU A 370 11.65 -14.94 -11.23
C GLU A 370 10.85 -15.39 -9.99
N LEU A 371 9.71 -16.04 -10.20
CA LEU A 371 8.78 -16.46 -9.15
C LEU A 371 9.09 -17.91 -8.74
N LYS A 372 9.80 -18.10 -7.63
CA LYS A 372 10.14 -19.44 -7.15
C LYS A 372 9.04 -20.00 -6.24
N HIS A 373 8.96 -21.33 -6.15
CA HIS A 373 8.00 -21.99 -5.26
C HIS A 373 8.13 -21.49 -3.81
N GLY A 374 7.00 -21.14 -3.21
CA GLY A 374 6.93 -20.65 -1.83
C GLY A 374 7.23 -19.16 -1.64
N TYR A 375 7.64 -18.41 -2.69
CA TYR A 375 7.92 -16.99 -2.59
C TYR A 375 6.68 -16.16 -2.28
N TYR A 376 6.91 -15.09 -1.51
CA TYR A 376 6.00 -13.96 -1.33
C TYR A 376 6.29 -12.90 -2.39
N VAL A 377 5.28 -12.55 -3.18
CA VAL A 377 5.46 -11.78 -4.41
C VAL A 377 4.49 -10.61 -4.45
N ASN A 378 4.99 -9.41 -4.78
CA ASN A 378 4.14 -8.28 -5.14
C ASN A 378 4.25 -7.97 -6.64
N LEU A 379 3.11 -7.74 -7.29
CA LEU A 379 3.01 -7.49 -8.72
C LEU A 379 2.38 -6.14 -8.99
N GLY A 380 3.12 -5.27 -9.68
CA GLY A 380 2.58 -4.01 -10.22
C GLY A 380 1.50 -4.26 -11.27
N VAL A 381 0.59 -3.30 -11.41
CA VAL A 381 -0.54 -3.37 -12.34
C VAL A 381 -0.05 -3.48 -13.81
N GLY A 382 -0.73 -4.28 -14.62
CA GLY A 382 -0.49 -4.43 -16.05
C GLY A 382 0.30 -5.69 -16.42
N ILE A 383 1.44 -5.60 -17.12
CA ILE A 383 2.22 -6.78 -17.56
C ILE A 383 2.62 -7.68 -16.37
N PRO A 384 3.09 -7.15 -15.23
CA PRO A 384 3.47 -7.99 -14.09
C PRO A 384 2.38 -8.93 -13.60
N THR A 385 1.10 -8.49 -13.59
CA THR A 385 -0.02 -9.33 -13.10
C THR A 385 -0.31 -10.55 -13.97
N LEU A 386 0.27 -10.63 -15.17
CA LEU A 386 0.14 -11.79 -16.05
C LEU A 386 1.14 -12.91 -15.70
N ALA A 387 2.22 -12.61 -14.96
CA ALA A 387 3.28 -13.58 -14.70
C ALA A 387 2.81 -14.88 -13.99
N PRO A 388 1.90 -14.84 -13.00
CA PRO A 388 1.43 -16.08 -12.35
C PRO A 388 0.74 -17.06 -13.29
N SER A 389 0.13 -16.61 -14.40
CA SER A 389 -0.52 -17.48 -15.38
C SER A 389 0.45 -18.36 -16.17
N PHE A 390 1.76 -18.07 -16.07
CA PHE A 390 2.82 -18.83 -16.75
C PHE A 390 3.66 -19.69 -15.80
N LEU A 391 3.22 -19.85 -14.55
CA LEU A 391 3.92 -20.71 -13.60
C LEU A 391 3.75 -22.19 -14.00
N PRO A 392 4.81 -23.01 -13.86
CA PRO A 392 4.70 -24.46 -14.05
C PRO A 392 3.66 -25.06 -13.12
N GLU A 393 3.04 -26.17 -13.57
CA GLU A 393 2.10 -26.92 -12.74
C GLU A 393 2.74 -27.33 -11.40
N GLY A 394 2.00 -27.14 -10.30
CA GLY A 394 2.48 -27.43 -8.95
C GLY A 394 3.37 -26.36 -8.32
N GLN A 395 3.85 -25.38 -9.07
CA GLN A 395 4.57 -24.23 -8.52
C GLN A 395 3.60 -23.23 -7.92
N LYS A 396 3.73 -22.94 -6.63
CA LYS A 396 2.88 -22.01 -5.88
C LYS A 396 3.68 -20.84 -5.35
N VAL A 397 3.12 -19.63 -5.46
CA VAL A 397 3.60 -18.40 -4.85
C VAL A 397 2.50 -17.77 -4.02
N TRP A 398 2.87 -16.96 -3.04
CA TRP A 398 1.93 -16.20 -2.22
C TRP A 398 1.88 -14.77 -2.74
N LEU A 399 0.80 -14.41 -3.44
CA LEU A 399 0.63 -13.07 -3.95
C LEU A 399 0.21 -12.13 -2.80
N GLN A 400 1.02 -11.11 -2.58
CA GLN A 400 0.75 -10.00 -1.67
C GLN A 400 0.17 -8.83 -2.47
N SER A 401 -0.92 -8.26 -1.99
CA SER A 401 -1.49 -7.03 -2.54
C SER A 401 -1.43 -5.93 -1.49
N GLU A 402 -0.86 -4.78 -1.88
CA GLU A 402 -0.55 -3.68 -0.96
C GLU A 402 -1.77 -3.13 -0.20
N ASN A 403 -2.98 -3.32 -0.74
CA ASN A 403 -4.24 -2.94 -0.09
C ASN A 403 -4.68 -3.86 1.06
N GLY A 404 -3.88 -4.87 1.41
CA GLY A 404 -4.07 -5.67 2.61
C GLY A 404 -4.43 -7.15 2.37
N ILE A 405 -3.86 -7.80 1.35
CA ILE A 405 -4.03 -9.25 1.10
C ILE A 405 -2.66 -9.93 1.06
N LEU A 406 -2.57 -11.09 1.70
CA LEU A 406 -1.57 -12.11 1.44
C LEU A 406 -2.28 -13.41 1.08
N GLY A 407 -1.96 -13.99 -0.08
CA GLY A 407 -2.69 -15.13 -0.62
C GLY A 407 -3.86 -14.73 -1.53
N MET A 408 -3.65 -13.67 -2.34
CA MET A 408 -4.59 -13.27 -3.38
C MET A 408 -4.80 -14.40 -4.40
N GLY A 409 -6.06 -14.71 -4.70
CA GLY A 409 -6.49 -15.73 -5.65
C GLY A 409 -6.77 -15.16 -7.06
N PRO A 410 -7.30 -16.00 -7.96
CA PRO A 410 -7.69 -15.60 -9.30
C PRO A 410 -8.90 -14.66 -9.31
N TYR A 411 -9.28 -14.18 -10.50
CA TYR A 411 -10.52 -13.46 -10.68
C TYR A 411 -11.73 -14.33 -10.34
N PRO A 412 -12.80 -13.76 -9.73
CA PRO A 412 -14.00 -14.48 -9.36
C PRO A 412 -14.84 -14.86 -10.58
N THR A 413 -15.67 -15.89 -10.46
CA THR A 413 -16.88 -16.06 -11.29
C THR A 413 -17.93 -15.01 -10.87
N LYS A 414 -19.00 -14.88 -11.63
CA LYS A 414 -20.07 -13.91 -11.32
C LYS A 414 -20.66 -14.12 -9.91
N ASP A 415 -20.80 -15.39 -9.50
CA ASP A 415 -21.42 -15.76 -8.23
C ASP A 415 -20.44 -15.66 -7.03
N GLU A 416 -19.12 -15.59 -7.30
CA GLU A 416 -18.06 -15.45 -6.30
C GLU A 416 -17.67 -13.97 -6.05
N VAL A 417 -18.24 -13.03 -6.82
CA VAL A 417 -17.90 -11.59 -6.64
C VAL A 417 -18.25 -11.13 -5.25
N ASP A 418 -17.26 -10.60 -4.54
CA ASP A 418 -17.43 -9.93 -3.27
C ASP A 418 -16.86 -8.50 -3.38
N PRO A 419 -17.68 -7.44 -3.17
CA PRO A 419 -17.23 -6.06 -3.28
C PRO A 419 -16.17 -5.67 -2.23
N ASP A 420 -16.01 -6.47 -1.18
CA ASP A 420 -15.03 -6.27 -0.12
C ASP A 420 -13.67 -6.91 -0.41
N ILE A 421 -13.54 -7.62 -1.55
CA ILE A 421 -12.30 -8.29 -1.96
C ILE A 421 -11.82 -7.73 -3.28
N ILE A 422 -10.87 -6.80 -3.21
CA ILE A 422 -10.24 -6.21 -4.40
C ILE A 422 -8.71 -6.28 -4.29
N ASN A 423 -8.04 -6.25 -5.44
CA ASN A 423 -6.58 -6.11 -5.50
C ASN A 423 -6.14 -4.64 -5.52
N ALA A 424 -4.82 -4.40 -5.55
CA ALA A 424 -4.24 -3.06 -5.64
C ALA A 424 -4.63 -2.30 -6.93
N GLY A 425 -4.99 -3.03 -8.00
CA GLY A 425 -5.56 -2.47 -9.23
C GLY A 425 -7.05 -2.13 -9.12
N LYS A 426 -7.66 -2.42 -7.95
CA LYS A 426 -9.09 -2.21 -7.66
C LYS A 426 -10.01 -3.15 -8.43
N GLU A 427 -9.46 -4.23 -8.96
CA GLU A 427 -10.18 -5.31 -9.63
C GLU A 427 -10.67 -6.32 -8.57
N THR A 428 -11.85 -6.89 -8.81
CA THR A 428 -12.39 -7.99 -7.98
C THR A 428 -11.51 -9.23 -8.09
N VAL A 429 -11.17 -9.83 -6.95
CA VAL A 429 -10.35 -11.05 -6.86
C VAL A 429 -10.95 -12.02 -5.84
N THR A 430 -10.41 -13.24 -5.76
CA THR A 430 -10.72 -14.22 -4.72
C THR A 430 -9.57 -14.33 -3.72
N LEU A 431 -9.77 -15.09 -2.66
CA LEU A 431 -8.74 -15.44 -1.68
C LEU A 431 -8.42 -16.92 -1.75
N LEU A 432 -7.12 -17.26 -1.66
CA LEU A 432 -6.70 -18.66 -1.57
C LEU A 432 -6.93 -19.21 -0.14
N PRO A 433 -7.12 -20.52 0.02
CA PRO A 433 -7.07 -21.14 1.34
C PRO A 433 -5.76 -20.80 2.06
N GLY A 434 -5.84 -20.31 3.30
CA GLY A 434 -4.71 -19.83 4.07
C GLY A 434 -4.36 -18.36 3.83
N ALA A 435 -5.15 -17.62 3.04
CA ALA A 435 -4.98 -16.18 2.88
C ALA A 435 -5.20 -15.43 4.20
N ALA A 436 -4.57 -14.25 4.31
CA ALA A 436 -4.76 -13.32 5.40
C ALA A 436 -5.10 -11.92 4.85
N THR A 437 -5.94 -11.18 5.59
CA THR A 437 -6.27 -9.79 5.31
C THR A 437 -5.94 -8.92 6.51
N PHE A 438 -5.39 -7.73 6.25
CA PHE A 438 -4.84 -6.82 7.26
C PHE A 438 -4.96 -5.37 6.81
N ASP A 439 -4.68 -4.44 7.73
CA ASP A 439 -4.69 -3.01 7.41
C ASP A 439 -3.46 -2.57 6.59
N SER A 440 -3.49 -1.33 6.10
CA SER A 440 -2.42 -0.81 5.26
C SER A 440 -1.09 -0.68 6.00
N SER A 441 -1.08 -0.45 7.32
CA SER A 441 0.19 -0.35 8.07
C SER A 441 0.91 -1.69 8.15
N GLU A 442 0.17 -2.78 8.37
CA GLU A 442 0.72 -4.14 8.35
C GLU A 442 1.18 -4.55 6.96
N SER A 443 0.38 -4.25 5.92
CA SER A 443 0.74 -4.52 4.52
C SER A 443 2.10 -3.91 4.16
N PHE A 444 2.28 -2.63 4.47
CA PHE A 444 3.54 -1.93 4.16
C PHE A 444 4.68 -2.26 5.13
N THR A 445 4.39 -2.81 6.30
CA THR A 445 5.41 -3.42 7.18
C THR A 445 6.03 -4.63 6.50
N MET A 446 5.24 -5.50 5.86
CA MET A 446 5.76 -6.63 5.08
C MET A 446 6.65 -6.17 3.92
N ILE A 447 6.24 -5.13 3.21
CA ILE A 447 6.97 -4.58 2.07
C ILE A 447 8.29 -3.93 2.50
N ARG A 448 8.24 -2.90 3.35
CA ARG A 448 9.43 -2.15 3.78
C ARG A 448 10.37 -2.98 4.66
N GLY A 449 9.81 -3.92 5.43
CA GLY A 449 10.57 -4.86 6.26
C GLY A 449 11.36 -5.89 5.47
N GLY A 450 11.06 -6.05 4.15
CA GLY A 450 11.73 -7.02 3.29
C GLY A 450 11.26 -8.45 3.53
N HIS A 451 9.97 -8.62 3.77
CA HIS A 451 9.31 -9.93 3.87
C HIS A 451 8.70 -10.38 2.53
N VAL A 452 8.78 -9.55 1.50
CA VAL A 452 8.43 -9.87 0.13
C VAL A 452 9.70 -10.25 -0.63
N ASP A 453 9.73 -11.44 -1.24
CA ASP A 453 10.94 -11.95 -1.92
C ASP A 453 11.18 -11.24 -3.26
N VAL A 454 10.10 -10.97 -4.00
CA VAL A 454 10.17 -10.37 -5.34
C VAL A 454 9.07 -9.34 -5.53
N SER A 455 9.43 -8.16 -6.04
CA SER A 455 8.51 -7.17 -6.57
C SER A 455 8.74 -6.99 -8.07
N ILE A 456 7.71 -7.19 -8.90
CA ILE A 456 7.79 -6.99 -10.34
C ILE A 456 6.97 -5.76 -10.71
N LEU A 457 7.61 -4.77 -11.32
CA LEU A 457 7.02 -3.45 -11.61
C LEU A 457 7.13 -3.09 -13.10
N GLY A 458 6.17 -2.29 -13.59
CA GLY A 458 6.30 -1.62 -14.87
C GLY A 458 7.20 -0.39 -14.78
N ALA A 459 7.70 0.09 -15.93
CA ALA A 459 8.54 1.28 -16.01
C ALA A 459 8.09 2.23 -17.13
N LEU A 460 8.27 3.53 -16.87
CA LEU A 460 8.35 4.57 -17.90
C LEU A 460 9.79 4.71 -18.40
N GLN A 461 10.75 4.73 -17.46
CA GLN A 461 12.18 4.66 -17.71
C GLN A 461 12.86 3.81 -16.62
N VAL A 462 13.93 3.12 -17.02
CA VAL A 462 14.87 2.45 -16.12
C VAL A 462 16.28 2.74 -16.61
N SER A 463 17.21 3.09 -15.72
CA SER A 463 18.56 3.49 -16.11
C SER A 463 19.58 2.37 -15.94
N ALA A 464 20.78 2.59 -16.53
CA ALA A 464 21.89 1.65 -16.49
C ALA A 464 22.33 1.28 -15.06
N ASN A 465 22.17 2.18 -14.10
CA ASN A 465 22.51 1.97 -12.69
C ASN A 465 21.34 1.44 -11.83
N GLY A 466 20.19 1.12 -12.45
CA GLY A 466 19.03 0.57 -11.77
C GLY A 466 18.09 1.59 -11.15
N ASP A 467 18.14 2.88 -11.54
CA ASP A 467 17.13 3.84 -11.17
C ASP A 467 15.80 3.51 -11.87
N LEU A 468 14.69 3.70 -11.18
CA LEU A 468 13.34 3.46 -11.69
C LEU A 468 12.51 4.73 -11.69
N ALA A 469 11.83 5.03 -12.82
CA ALA A 469 10.81 6.06 -12.95
C ALA A 469 9.53 5.45 -13.52
N ASN A 470 8.39 5.53 -12.82
CA ASN A 470 7.16 4.89 -13.27
C ASN A 470 5.85 5.58 -12.84
N PHE A 471 5.88 6.75 -12.18
CA PHE A 471 4.65 7.33 -11.62
C PHE A 471 4.24 8.69 -12.19
N MET A 472 5.15 9.42 -12.83
CA MET A 472 4.89 10.79 -13.28
C MET A 472 5.65 11.12 -14.56
N ILE A 473 4.97 11.85 -15.48
CA ILE A 473 5.58 12.57 -16.59
C ILE A 473 5.24 14.05 -16.38
N PRO A 474 6.22 14.92 -16.05
CA PRO A 474 5.95 16.33 -15.78
C PRO A 474 5.15 17.01 -16.90
N GLY A 475 4.09 17.73 -16.52
CA GLY A 475 3.21 18.46 -17.46
C GLY A 475 2.28 17.60 -18.32
N LYS A 476 2.34 16.26 -18.24
CA LYS A 476 1.52 15.35 -19.03
C LYS A 476 0.73 14.34 -18.22
N VAL A 477 1.35 13.71 -17.21
CA VAL A 477 0.74 12.65 -16.41
C VAL A 477 1.13 12.85 -14.95
N PHE A 478 0.12 13.04 -14.11
CA PHE A 478 0.27 13.20 -12.66
C PHE A 478 -0.68 12.26 -11.93
N LYS A 479 -0.27 11.00 -11.77
CA LYS A 479 -1.14 9.98 -11.15
C LYS A 479 -0.85 9.71 -9.68
N GLY A 480 0.32 10.07 -9.23
CA GLY A 480 0.81 9.73 -7.90
C GLY A 480 1.57 8.40 -7.86
N MET A 481 2.36 8.22 -6.80
CA MET A 481 3.28 7.09 -6.67
C MET A 481 2.61 5.81 -6.15
N GLY A 482 1.43 5.90 -5.53
CA GLY A 482 0.83 4.74 -4.86
C GLY A 482 1.83 4.08 -3.91
N GLY A 483 1.92 2.75 -3.93
CA GLY A 483 2.88 1.97 -3.16
C GLY A 483 4.24 1.76 -3.84
N ALA A 484 4.45 2.26 -5.07
CA ALA A 484 5.64 1.92 -5.85
C ALA A 484 6.95 2.32 -5.16
N MET A 485 7.01 3.49 -4.52
CA MET A 485 8.21 3.94 -3.78
C MET A 485 8.50 3.06 -2.56
N ASP A 486 7.47 2.57 -1.88
CA ASP A 486 7.63 1.66 -0.75
C ASP A 486 8.12 0.28 -1.22
N LEU A 487 7.55 -0.25 -2.32
CA LEU A 487 7.93 -1.55 -2.91
C LEU A 487 9.40 -1.63 -3.28
N VAL A 488 10.01 -0.51 -3.67
CA VAL A 488 11.43 -0.48 -4.06
C VAL A 488 12.36 0.03 -2.94
N SER A 489 11.85 0.29 -1.74
CA SER A 489 12.62 0.92 -0.66
C SER A 489 13.63 0.00 0.03
N ASN A 490 13.55 -1.32 -0.19
CA ASN A 490 14.44 -2.31 0.45
C ASN A 490 15.01 -3.30 -0.58
N PRO A 491 15.78 -2.83 -1.58
CA PRO A 491 16.30 -3.66 -2.68
C PRO A 491 17.40 -4.64 -2.25
N GLU A 492 17.88 -4.56 -1.01
CA GLU A 492 18.85 -5.49 -0.42
C GLU A 492 18.17 -6.81 0.00
N LYS A 493 16.87 -6.75 0.37
CA LYS A 493 16.11 -7.92 0.81
C LYS A 493 15.07 -8.39 -0.20
N THR A 494 14.49 -7.46 -0.97
CA THR A 494 13.48 -7.75 -1.99
C THR A 494 14.10 -7.62 -3.37
N LYS A 495 14.02 -8.65 -4.19
CA LYS A 495 14.44 -8.57 -5.60
C LYS A 495 13.49 -7.67 -6.39
N ILE A 496 14.00 -6.58 -6.97
CA ILE A 496 13.22 -5.66 -7.78
C ILE A 496 13.44 -5.95 -9.25
N VAL A 497 12.37 -6.35 -9.93
CA VAL A 497 12.35 -6.70 -11.35
C VAL A 497 11.49 -5.69 -12.10
N VAL A 498 11.99 -5.18 -13.20
CA VAL A 498 11.20 -4.39 -14.15
C VAL A 498 10.72 -5.30 -15.28
N ALA A 499 9.42 -5.30 -15.55
CA ALA A 499 8.78 -6.00 -16.67
C ALA A 499 8.01 -4.99 -17.51
N THR A 500 8.53 -4.65 -18.69
CA THR A 500 8.00 -3.56 -19.54
C THR A 500 8.29 -3.78 -21.00
N GLU A 501 7.56 -3.13 -21.91
CA GLU A 501 7.95 -3.03 -23.33
C GLU A 501 9.29 -2.28 -23.44
N HIS A 502 10.14 -2.67 -24.38
CA HIS A 502 11.49 -2.13 -24.55
C HIS A 502 11.49 -0.65 -24.92
N VAL A 503 10.55 -0.27 -25.78
CA VAL A 503 10.36 1.11 -26.25
C VAL A 503 9.01 1.66 -25.84
N ALA A 504 8.90 2.96 -25.75
CA ALA A 504 7.64 3.66 -25.56
C ALA A 504 6.83 3.69 -26.86
N LYS A 505 5.57 4.17 -26.80
CA LYS A 505 4.67 4.24 -27.97
C LYS A 505 5.19 5.16 -29.08
N ASP A 506 6.00 6.14 -28.74
CA ASP A 506 6.64 7.06 -29.67
C ASP A 506 7.98 6.53 -30.23
N GLY A 507 8.35 5.30 -29.88
CA GLY A 507 9.59 4.65 -30.30
C GLY A 507 10.81 4.99 -29.43
N SER A 508 10.71 5.88 -28.46
CA SER A 508 11.81 6.21 -27.56
C SER A 508 12.17 5.04 -26.63
N SER A 509 13.46 4.90 -26.33
CA SER A 509 13.94 3.86 -25.39
C SER A 509 13.42 4.10 -23.99
N LYS A 510 13.01 3.02 -23.32
CA LYS A 510 12.74 3.05 -21.88
C LYS A 510 13.97 2.66 -21.05
N ILE A 511 14.97 2.04 -21.68
CA ILE A 511 16.24 1.67 -21.04
C ILE A 511 17.25 2.76 -21.38
N VAL A 512 17.50 3.65 -20.41
CA VAL A 512 18.26 4.88 -20.61
C VAL A 512 19.55 4.89 -19.81
N GLN A 513 20.53 5.71 -20.22
CA GLN A 513 21.77 5.84 -19.46
C GLN A 513 21.49 6.44 -18.06
N ILE A 514 20.68 7.49 -18.01
CA ILE A 514 20.24 8.18 -16.79
C ILE A 514 18.76 8.51 -16.96
N CYS A 515 17.93 8.24 -15.94
CA CYS A 515 16.53 8.62 -15.96
C CYS A 515 16.35 10.14 -16.03
N THR A 516 15.53 10.60 -16.96
CA THR A 516 15.14 12.02 -17.09
C THR A 516 13.80 12.32 -16.43
N LEU A 517 13.01 11.27 -16.17
CA LEU A 517 11.74 11.36 -15.45
C LEU A 517 11.97 11.26 -13.93
N PRO A 518 11.02 11.77 -13.12
CA PRO A 518 11.07 11.69 -11.67
C PRO A 518 11.22 10.25 -11.17
N LEU A 519 12.19 10.05 -10.28
CA LEU A 519 12.52 8.72 -9.77
C LEU A 519 11.48 8.22 -8.78
N THR A 520 11.11 6.95 -8.93
CA THR A 520 10.41 6.12 -7.96
C THR A 520 11.41 5.58 -6.91
N GLY A 521 12.59 5.20 -7.35
CA GLY A 521 13.69 4.75 -6.51
C GLY A 521 15.02 4.82 -7.25
N ALA A 522 16.09 5.11 -6.52
CA ALA A 522 17.45 5.20 -7.04
C ALA A 522 18.22 3.91 -6.76
N ARG A 523 18.82 3.31 -7.78
CA ARG A 523 19.63 2.08 -7.71
C ARG A 523 18.90 0.89 -7.08
N VAL A 524 17.64 0.68 -7.50
CA VAL A 524 16.77 -0.33 -6.88
C VAL A 524 16.55 -1.56 -7.77
N VAL A 525 16.61 -1.40 -9.09
CA VAL A 525 16.33 -2.48 -10.04
C VAL A 525 17.52 -3.41 -10.19
N SER A 526 17.27 -4.72 -10.10
CA SER A 526 18.29 -5.77 -10.31
C SER A 526 18.17 -6.48 -11.66
N THR A 527 16.95 -6.52 -12.23
CA THR A 527 16.69 -7.24 -13.49
C THR A 527 15.68 -6.46 -14.32
N ILE A 528 15.94 -6.32 -15.63
CA ILE A 528 15.05 -5.67 -16.58
C ILE A 528 14.64 -6.71 -17.62
N ILE A 529 13.33 -6.96 -17.75
CA ILE A 529 12.74 -7.90 -18.69
C ILE A 529 11.89 -7.11 -19.68
N THR A 530 12.19 -7.27 -20.97
CA THR A 530 11.45 -6.60 -22.05
C THR A 530 10.95 -7.62 -23.08
N ASP A 531 10.22 -7.16 -24.10
CA ASP A 531 9.84 -7.98 -25.24
C ASP A 531 11.01 -8.39 -26.13
N LEU A 532 12.19 -7.73 -26.00
CA LEU A 532 13.38 -7.99 -26.80
C LEU A 532 14.45 -8.77 -26.05
N CYS A 533 14.61 -8.57 -24.76
CA CYS A 533 15.76 -9.07 -24.04
C CYS A 533 15.62 -9.00 -22.50
N VAL A 534 16.60 -9.57 -21.80
CA VAL A 534 16.79 -9.44 -20.36
C VAL A 534 18.15 -8.83 -20.07
N PHE A 535 18.16 -7.81 -19.21
CA PHE A 535 19.38 -7.25 -18.63
C PHE A 535 19.47 -7.58 -17.15
N GLN A 536 20.69 -7.92 -16.71
CA GLN A 536 21.06 -7.86 -15.28
C GLN A 536 21.70 -6.51 -15.00
N VAL A 537 21.36 -5.93 -13.86
CA VAL A 537 21.86 -4.63 -13.40
C VAL A 537 22.82 -4.85 -12.25
N ASP A 538 24.06 -4.43 -12.41
CA ASP A 538 24.97 -4.24 -11.29
C ASP A 538 24.71 -2.85 -10.69
N ARG A 539 24.02 -2.81 -9.57
CA ARG A 539 23.63 -1.57 -8.89
C ARG A 539 24.80 -0.86 -8.20
N GLU A 540 25.87 -1.59 -7.85
CA GLU A 540 27.07 -1.03 -7.19
C GLU A 540 27.96 -0.32 -8.21
N VAL A 541 28.26 -0.99 -9.30
CA VAL A 541 29.08 -0.44 -10.39
C VAL A 541 28.27 0.49 -11.29
N GLY A 542 26.97 0.21 -11.48
CA GLY A 542 26.09 0.99 -12.34
C GLY A 542 26.17 0.56 -13.80
N THR A 543 26.21 -0.75 -14.05
CA THR A 543 26.35 -1.32 -15.40
C THR A 543 25.24 -2.30 -15.74
N LEU A 544 24.93 -2.40 -17.05
CA LEU A 544 24.01 -3.38 -17.61
C LEU A 544 24.74 -4.49 -18.33
N THR A 545 24.27 -5.72 -18.14
CA THR A 545 24.71 -6.89 -18.90
C THR A 545 23.52 -7.53 -19.59
N LEU A 546 23.56 -7.63 -20.92
CA LEU A 546 22.58 -8.38 -21.71
C LEU A 546 22.82 -9.87 -21.50
N THR A 547 21.89 -10.57 -20.86
CA THR A 547 22.03 -11.99 -20.50
C THR A 547 21.12 -12.91 -21.30
N GLU A 548 20.01 -12.37 -21.81
CA GLU A 548 19.08 -13.16 -22.64
C GLU A 548 18.53 -12.29 -23.77
N ILE A 549 18.29 -12.91 -24.93
CA ILE A 549 17.73 -12.26 -26.10
C ILE A 549 16.49 -13.03 -26.60
N ALA A 550 15.46 -12.32 -27.05
CA ALA A 550 14.25 -12.95 -27.52
C ALA A 550 14.48 -13.69 -28.85
N PRO A 551 13.75 -14.80 -29.10
CA PRO A 551 13.86 -15.51 -30.39
C PRO A 551 13.61 -14.60 -31.58
N GLY A 552 14.54 -14.63 -32.56
CA GLY A 552 14.47 -13.83 -33.79
C GLY A 552 14.88 -12.36 -33.64
N VAL A 553 15.41 -11.97 -32.48
CA VAL A 553 15.96 -10.62 -32.22
C VAL A 553 17.49 -10.71 -32.27
N GLU A 554 18.13 -9.76 -32.93
CA GLU A 554 19.60 -9.66 -33.02
C GLU A 554 20.13 -8.65 -31.99
N VAL A 555 21.39 -8.83 -31.55
CA VAL A 555 22.05 -7.94 -30.57
C VAL A 555 22.09 -6.51 -31.08
N GLU A 556 22.28 -6.32 -32.38
CA GLU A 556 22.28 -5.02 -33.05
C GLU A 556 20.94 -4.30 -32.96
N GLU A 557 19.83 -5.04 -33.02
CA GLU A 557 18.49 -4.48 -32.79
C GLU A 557 18.33 -3.99 -31.35
N VAL A 558 18.80 -4.78 -30.37
CA VAL A 558 18.78 -4.36 -28.97
C VAL A 558 19.63 -3.11 -28.78
N LYS A 559 20.84 -3.03 -29.38
CA LYS A 559 21.70 -1.83 -29.33
C LYS A 559 21.02 -0.60 -29.93
N ALA A 560 20.37 -0.76 -31.06
CA ALA A 560 19.69 0.35 -31.74
C ALA A 560 18.50 0.93 -30.97
N LYS A 561 17.86 0.12 -30.09
CA LYS A 561 16.67 0.48 -29.31
C LYS A 561 16.98 0.77 -27.83
N THR A 562 18.23 0.64 -27.40
CA THR A 562 18.67 0.88 -26.01
C THR A 562 19.55 2.13 -25.97
N ASP A 563 19.15 3.15 -25.22
CA ASP A 563 19.95 4.37 -25.04
C ASP A 563 21.12 4.14 -24.06
N ALA A 564 20.96 3.22 -23.12
CA ALA A 564 22.01 2.86 -22.17
C ALA A 564 23.12 2.02 -22.79
N LYS A 565 24.38 2.27 -22.39
CA LYS A 565 25.50 1.38 -22.69
C LYS A 565 25.37 0.09 -21.89
N PHE A 566 25.67 -1.04 -22.53
CA PHE A 566 25.65 -2.35 -21.90
C PHE A 566 26.74 -3.27 -22.46
N THR A 567 27.07 -4.30 -21.71
CA THR A 567 27.90 -5.43 -22.15
C THR A 567 27.01 -6.61 -22.53
N VAL A 568 27.53 -7.50 -23.38
CA VAL A 568 26.87 -8.76 -23.73
C VAL A 568 27.55 -9.87 -22.94
N ALA A 569 26.78 -10.72 -22.30
CA ALA A 569 27.30 -11.87 -21.57
C ALA A 569 27.95 -12.88 -22.54
N ASP A 570 29.06 -13.50 -22.13
CA ASP A 570 29.76 -14.53 -22.93
C ASP A 570 28.85 -15.74 -23.21
N ASP A 571 27.92 -16.06 -22.29
CA ASP A 571 26.95 -17.14 -22.38
C ASP A 571 25.52 -16.60 -22.68
N LEU A 572 25.40 -15.66 -23.62
CA LEU A 572 24.10 -15.09 -24.02
C LEU A 572 23.11 -16.20 -24.36
N LYS A 573 21.95 -16.18 -23.65
CA LYS A 573 20.91 -17.21 -23.75
C LYS A 573 19.71 -16.71 -24.55
N LEU A 574 18.93 -17.66 -25.06
CA LEU A 574 17.61 -17.34 -25.58
C LEU A 574 16.63 -17.09 -24.43
N MET A 575 15.82 -16.05 -24.56
CA MET A 575 14.72 -15.75 -23.67
C MET A 575 13.55 -16.66 -24.03
N GLU A 576 13.35 -17.71 -23.26
CA GLU A 576 12.25 -18.68 -23.42
C GLU A 576 11.07 -18.38 -22.49
#